data_e82e05eb561458c45a70db21f0b5ecbb
#
_entry.id   e82e05eb561458c45a70db21f0b5ecbb
#
_cell.length_a   1.000
_cell.length_b   1.000
_cell.length_c   1.000
_cell.angle_alpha   90.00
_cell.angle_beta   90.00
_cell.angle_gamma   90.00
#
_symmetry.space_group_name_H-M   'P 1'
#
loop_
_entity.id
_entity.type
_entity.pdbx_description
1 polymer ?
#
loop_
_entity_poly.entity_id
_entity_poly.type
_entity_poly.pdbx_seq_one_letter_code
_entity_poly.pdbx_strand_id
1 'polypeptide(L)'
;FSRFAPNNWEIVQQRLPEARFDLQPGEILSTGVYQTMYASAGYLRSSGPEQLLSETFETARIDAYYGLMRPVRLNSWSSITPVIGGRLTYYGNPKNGNSDYTRMLGQIGFDAQMDVWGAWEYKSRTMGIDGLRHHISPVISYRYIPNATQGSGAIPGIDEISIEDFTYPPI
;
A
#
# COMPACT_ATOMS: atom_id res chain seq x y z
N PHE A 1 18.41 11.96 0.61
CA PHE A 1 19.02 11.86 1.94
C PHE A 1 19.84 10.57 1.98
N SER A 2 21.18 10.68 1.92
CA SER A 2 22.05 9.54 2.17
C SER A 2 22.06 9.29 3.69
N ARG A 3 21.56 8.12 4.13
CA ARG A 3 21.82 7.67 5.48
C ARG A 3 23.23 7.14 5.53
N PHE A 4 24.12 7.81 6.23
CA PHE A 4 25.38 7.21 6.63
C PHE A 4 25.08 6.11 7.65
N ALA A 5 25.51 4.87 7.39
CA ALA A 5 25.51 3.83 8.41
C ALA A 5 26.46 4.30 9.52
N PRO A 6 26.00 4.44 10.78
CA PRO A 6 26.86 4.94 11.87
C PRO A 6 27.95 3.94 12.28
N ASN A 7 27.89 2.71 11.80
CA ASN A 7 28.82 1.63 12.12
C ASN A 7 28.83 0.57 11.01
N ASN A 8 29.95 -0.09 10.81
CA ASN A 8 30.16 -1.16 9.82
C ASN A 8 29.48 -2.50 10.19
N TRP A 9 28.39 -2.48 10.95
CA TRP A 9 27.72 -3.69 11.46
C TRP A 9 26.31 -3.86 10.90
N GLU A 10 25.80 -2.86 10.17
CA GLU A 10 24.42 -2.84 9.71
C GLU A 10 24.34 -2.81 8.18
N ILE A 11 23.45 -3.63 7.62
CA ILE A 11 23.11 -3.56 6.19
C ILE A 11 22.14 -2.39 6.00
N VAL A 12 22.56 -1.37 5.27
CA VAL A 12 21.73 -0.20 4.98
C VAL A 12 21.21 -0.27 3.55
N GLN A 13 19.90 -0.25 3.42
CA GLN A 13 19.24 -0.08 2.12
C GLN A 13 19.12 1.42 1.82
N GLN A 14 19.76 1.84 0.74
CA GLN A 14 19.74 3.22 0.27
C GLN A 14 18.83 3.34 -0.95
N ARG A 15 17.97 4.35 -0.96
CA ARG A 15 17.15 4.74 -2.11
C ARG A 15 17.66 6.11 -2.59
N LEU A 16 18.41 6.13 -3.68
CA LEU A 16 19.11 7.33 -4.16
C LEU A 16 19.22 7.33 -5.69
N PRO A 17 18.78 8.37 -6.38
CA PRO A 17 17.68 9.27 -6.05
C PRO A 17 16.32 8.55 -6.20
N GLU A 18 15.27 9.03 -5.54
CA GLU A 18 13.91 8.56 -5.78
C GLU A 18 13.02 9.75 -6.16
N ALA A 19 12.31 9.63 -7.27
CA ALA A 19 11.27 10.55 -7.68
C ALA A 19 9.92 9.84 -7.56
N ARG A 20 8.94 10.49 -6.94
CA ARG A 20 7.59 9.95 -6.78
C ARG A 20 6.55 10.99 -7.20
N PHE A 21 5.58 10.54 -7.95
CA PHE A 21 4.39 11.28 -8.36
C PHE A 21 3.16 10.58 -7.82
N ASP A 22 2.32 11.29 -7.09
CA ASP A 22 1.08 10.79 -6.55
C ASP A 22 -0.08 11.68 -7.06
N LEU A 23 -1.05 11.05 -7.72
CA LEU A 23 -2.31 11.69 -8.07
C LEU A 23 -3.34 11.38 -6.99
N GLN A 24 -3.81 12.41 -6.31
CA GLN A 24 -4.88 12.30 -5.33
C GLN A 24 -6.16 11.74 -5.99
N PRO A 25 -6.98 10.96 -5.24
CA PRO A 25 -8.23 10.46 -5.76
C PRO A 25 -9.09 11.59 -6.34
N GLY A 26 -9.38 11.51 -7.63
CA GLY A 26 -10.17 12.49 -8.36
C GLY A 26 -11.26 11.83 -9.16
N GLU A 27 -12.40 12.49 -9.25
CA GLU A 27 -13.54 12.02 -10.06
C GLU A 27 -13.25 12.20 -11.56
N ILE A 28 -13.53 11.17 -12.33
CA ILE A 28 -13.39 11.19 -13.78
C ILE A 28 -14.65 11.79 -14.39
N LEU A 29 -14.55 13.00 -14.95
CA LEU A 29 -15.60 13.65 -15.76
C LEU A 29 -17.02 13.58 -15.15
N SER A 30 -17.15 13.73 -13.83
CA SER A 30 -18.44 13.67 -13.10
C SER A 30 -19.22 12.36 -13.31
N THR A 31 -18.52 11.24 -13.51
CA THR A 31 -19.12 9.92 -13.72
C THR A 31 -19.42 9.17 -12.42
N GLY A 32 -19.03 9.72 -11.27
CA GLY A 32 -19.04 9.03 -9.97
C GLY A 32 -17.94 7.97 -9.84
N VAL A 33 -17.03 7.85 -10.83
CA VAL A 33 -15.86 6.99 -10.79
C VAL A 33 -14.66 7.81 -10.37
N TYR A 34 -13.95 7.36 -9.36
CA TYR A 34 -12.73 7.99 -8.86
C TYR A 34 -11.51 7.21 -9.30
N GLN A 35 -10.49 7.91 -9.73
CA GLN A 35 -9.20 7.35 -10.07
C GLN A 35 -8.16 7.71 -9.03
N THR A 36 -7.22 6.79 -8.81
CA THR A 36 -6.01 7.04 -8.02
C THR A 36 -4.82 6.48 -8.78
N MET A 37 -3.71 7.18 -8.74
CA MET A 37 -2.49 6.77 -9.42
C MET A 37 -1.28 7.19 -8.62
N TYR A 38 -0.27 6.34 -8.60
CA TYR A 38 1.07 6.77 -8.27
C TYR A 38 2.09 6.19 -9.25
N ALA A 39 3.19 6.89 -9.40
CA ALA A 39 4.35 6.41 -10.14
C ALA A 39 5.62 6.83 -9.38
N SER A 40 6.58 5.93 -9.27
CA SER A 40 7.88 6.22 -8.69
C SER A 40 9.00 5.62 -9.53
N ALA A 41 10.13 6.30 -9.55
CA ALA A 41 11.35 5.82 -10.15
C ALA A 41 12.52 6.11 -9.20
N GLY A 42 13.35 5.11 -8.94
CA GLY A 42 14.45 5.26 -8.02
C GLY A 42 15.56 4.25 -8.27
N TYR A 43 16.69 4.52 -7.66
CA TYR A 43 17.84 3.64 -7.66
C TYR A 43 18.03 3.06 -6.26
N LEU A 44 18.00 1.75 -6.17
CA LEU A 44 18.13 1.01 -4.92
C LEU A 44 19.55 0.47 -4.82
N ARG A 45 20.20 0.73 -3.70
CA ARG A 45 21.52 0.19 -3.39
C ARG A 45 21.54 -0.40 -2.00
N SER A 46 22.00 -1.63 -1.88
CA SER A 46 22.31 -2.25 -0.60
C SER A 46 23.79 -2.05 -0.32
N SER A 47 24.11 -1.46 0.82
CA SER A 47 25.49 -1.31 1.31
C SER A 47 25.60 -1.81 2.74
N GLY A 48 26.66 -2.54 3.04
CA GLY A 48 26.93 -3.07 4.36
C GLY A 48 28.36 -3.61 4.46
N PRO A 49 28.74 -4.17 5.62
CA PRO A 49 30.05 -4.75 5.80
C PRO A 49 30.28 -5.92 4.84
N GLU A 50 31.44 -5.97 4.26
CA GLU A 50 31.88 -7.01 3.30
C GLU A 50 31.71 -8.44 3.82
N GLN A 51 31.69 -8.62 5.14
CA GLN A 51 31.52 -9.92 5.85
C GLN A 51 30.04 -10.36 5.97
N LEU A 52 29.09 -9.44 5.85
CA LEU A 52 27.64 -9.69 5.98
C LEU A 52 26.93 -9.66 4.62
N LEU A 53 27.48 -8.95 3.63
CA LEU A 53 26.99 -8.92 2.27
C LEU A 53 27.84 -9.85 1.41
N SER A 54 27.26 -10.95 0.99
CA SER A 54 27.89 -11.78 -0.04
C SER A 54 27.97 -11.06 -1.40
N GLU A 55 27.15 -10.02 -1.61
CA GLU A 55 27.13 -9.21 -2.85
C GLU A 55 26.54 -7.81 -2.60
N THR A 56 27.19 -6.77 -3.14
CA THR A 56 26.62 -5.42 -3.23
C THR A 56 25.52 -5.45 -4.28
N PHE A 57 24.33 -5.09 -3.92
CA PHE A 57 23.19 -5.12 -4.82
C PHE A 57 22.77 -3.70 -5.23
N GLU A 58 22.67 -3.48 -6.54
CA GLU A 58 22.22 -2.20 -7.12
C GLU A 58 21.20 -2.47 -8.21
N THR A 59 20.04 -1.79 -8.14
CA THR A 59 18.98 -1.92 -9.14
C THR A 59 18.24 -0.62 -9.37
N ALA A 60 17.91 -0.32 -10.62
CA ALA A 60 16.93 0.68 -10.95
C ALA A 60 15.51 0.09 -10.76
N ARG A 61 14.61 0.83 -10.12
CA ARG A 61 13.23 0.43 -9.92
C ARG A 61 12.28 1.49 -10.45
N ILE A 62 11.32 1.05 -11.25
CA ILE A 62 10.16 1.85 -11.65
C ILE A 62 8.92 1.14 -11.13
N ASP A 63 8.06 1.85 -10.44
CA ASP A 63 6.84 1.30 -9.87
C ASP A 63 5.66 2.23 -10.18
N ALA A 64 4.59 1.69 -10.71
CA ALA A 64 3.40 2.43 -11.06
C ALA A 64 2.15 1.66 -10.64
N TYR A 65 1.18 2.37 -10.12
CA TYR A 65 -0.14 1.85 -9.76
C TYR A 65 -1.22 2.74 -10.34
N TYR A 66 -2.28 2.12 -10.85
CA TYR A 66 -3.50 2.78 -11.26
C TYR A 66 -4.71 2.03 -10.73
N GLY A 67 -5.62 2.74 -10.10
CA GLY A 67 -6.82 2.19 -9.51
C GLY A 67 -8.06 3.01 -9.82
N LEU A 68 -9.19 2.33 -9.92
CA LEU A 68 -10.51 2.91 -10.09
C LEU A 68 -11.42 2.44 -8.96
N MET A 69 -12.25 3.32 -8.45
CA MET A 69 -13.26 3.02 -7.45
C MET A 69 -14.55 3.78 -7.75
N ARG A 70 -15.69 3.19 -7.41
CA ARG A 70 -17.00 3.83 -7.58
C ARG A 70 -17.85 3.66 -6.32
N PRO A 71 -17.94 4.67 -5.46
CA PRO A 71 -18.84 4.62 -4.31
C PRO A 71 -20.30 4.56 -4.77
N VAL A 72 -21.04 3.56 -4.30
CA VAL A 72 -22.46 3.36 -4.60
C VAL A 72 -23.21 3.32 -3.27
N ARG A 73 -24.15 4.22 -3.07
CA ARG A 73 -25.09 4.15 -1.94
C ARG A 73 -26.14 3.12 -2.22
N LEU A 74 -26.27 2.12 -1.37
CA LEU A 74 -27.34 1.11 -1.43
C LEU A 74 -28.61 1.64 -0.79
N ASN A 75 -28.46 2.37 0.32
CA ASN A 75 -29.53 3.02 1.07
C ASN A 75 -28.96 4.16 1.95
N SER A 76 -29.78 4.72 2.84
CA SER A 76 -29.38 5.85 3.71
C SER A 76 -28.34 5.47 4.77
N TRP A 77 -28.13 4.20 5.06
CA TRP A 77 -27.26 3.69 6.11
C TRP A 77 -26.17 2.74 5.60
N SER A 78 -26.14 2.41 4.31
CA SER A 78 -25.09 1.54 3.77
C SER A 78 -24.61 1.96 2.38
N SER A 79 -23.33 1.71 2.14
CA SER A 79 -22.67 1.94 0.85
C SER A 79 -21.73 0.78 0.51
N ILE A 80 -21.49 0.59 -0.78
CA ILE A 80 -20.49 -0.33 -1.31
C ILE A 80 -19.63 0.40 -2.32
N THR A 81 -18.33 0.19 -2.26
CA THR A 81 -17.37 0.80 -3.16
C THR A 81 -16.57 -0.31 -3.84
N PRO A 82 -16.97 -0.77 -5.04
CA PRO A 82 -16.14 -1.65 -5.84
C PRO A 82 -14.82 -0.95 -6.21
N VAL A 83 -13.75 -1.73 -6.24
CA VAL A 83 -12.39 -1.28 -6.53
C VAL A 83 -11.75 -2.23 -7.52
N ILE A 84 -11.11 -1.69 -8.53
CA ILE A 84 -10.26 -2.42 -9.47
C ILE A 84 -8.96 -1.64 -9.64
N GLY A 85 -7.84 -2.34 -9.74
CA GLY A 85 -6.55 -1.69 -9.92
C GLY A 85 -5.49 -2.62 -10.48
N GLY A 86 -4.38 -2.03 -10.89
CA GLY A 86 -3.21 -2.74 -11.36
C GLY A 86 -1.93 -2.04 -10.94
N ARG A 87 -0.90 -2.83 -10.71
CA ARG A 87 0.45 -2.37 -10.37
C ARG A 87 1.45 -3.00 -11.31
N LEU A 88 2.36 -2.20 -11.80
CA LEU A 88 3.49 -2.60 -12.62
C LEU A 88 4.78 -2.17 -11.91
N THR A 89 5.66 -3.12 -11.69
CA THR A 89 6.98 -2.86 -11.12
C THR A 89 8.05 -3.42 -12.05
N TYR A 90 9.00 -2.57 -12.42
CA TYR A 90 10.15 -2.94 -13.25
C TYR A 90 11.43 -2.79 -12.43
N TYR A 91 12.30 -3.78 -12.53
CA TYR A 91 13.63 -3.79 -11.94
C TYR A 91 14.66 -3.96 -13.07
N GLY A 92 15.56 -3.00 -13.17
CA GLY A 92 16.71 -3.09 -14.08
C GLY A 92 17.87 -3.78 -13.37
N ASN A 93 18.38 -4.88 -13.96
CA ASN A 93 19.52 -5.64 -13.45
C ASN A 93 19.33 -6.15 -11.99
N PRO A 94 18.28 -6.94 -11.69
CA PRO A 94 17.88 -7.28 -10.33
C PRO A 94 18.82 -8.23 -9.56
N LYS A 95 19.64 -9.00 -10.25
CA LYS A 95 20.68 -9.88 -9.66
C LYS A 95 21.81 -10.03 -10.65
N ASN A 96 23.05 -9.86 -10.21
CA ASN A 96 24.29 -9.99 -10.96
C ASN A 96 24.18 -10.83 -12.25
N GLY A 97 23.93 -10.16 -13.38
CA GLY A 97 23.89 -10.80 -14.71
C GLY A 97 22.54 -11.40 -15.14
N ASN A 98 21.47 -11.27 -14.36
CA ASN A 98 20.13 -11.63 -14.80
C ASN A 98 19.47 -10.49 -15.60
N SER A 99 18.65 -10.88 -16.59
CA SER A 99 17.85 -9.96 -17.41
C SER A 99 16.89 -9.12 -16.54
N ASP A 100 16.56 -7.94 -17.04
CA ASP A 100 15.54 -7.07 -16.47
C ASP A 100 14.25 -7.83 -16.10
N TYR A 101 13.62 -7.40 -15.01
CA TYR A 101 12.47 -8.07 -14.45
C TYR A 101 11.26 -7.15 -14.39
N THR A 102 10.13 -7.59 -14.95
CA THR A 102 8.87 -6.86 -14.90
C THR A 102 7.81 -7.70 -14.19
N ARG A 103 7.19 -7.12 -13.18
CA ARG A 103 6.11 -7.73 -12.41
C ARG A 103 4.82 -6.98 -12.61
N MET A 104 3.76 -7.70 -12.94
CA MET A 104 2.40 -7.16 -13.04
C MET A 104 1.51 -7.81 -12.00
N LEU A 105 0.73 -6.98 -11.30
CA LEU A 105 -0.27 -7.38 -10.33
C LEU A 105 -1.59 -6.71 -10.67
N GLY A 106 -2.67 -7.49 -10.71
CA GLY A 106 -4.02 -6.97 -10.73
C GLY A 106 -4.66 -7.06 -9.34
N GLN A 107 -5.64 -6.23 -9.06
CA GLN A 107 -6.50 -6.37 -7.90
C GLN A 107 -7.95 -6.05 -8.25
N ILE A 108 -8.87 -6.77 -7.62
CA ILE A 108 -10.30 -6.49 -7.66
C ILE A 108 -10.87 -6.70 -6.26
N GLY A 109 -11.82 -5.86 -5.89
CA GLY A 109 -12.41 -5.98 -4.57
C GLY A 109 -13.52 -4.98 -4.32
N PHE A 110 -13.91 -4.87 -3.07
CA PHE A 110 -14.89 -3.88 -2.63
C PHE A 110 -14.66 -3.49 -1.17
N ASP A 111 -15.15 -2.30 -0.83
CA ASP A 111 -15.32 -1.83 0.54
C ASP A 111 -16.82 -1.66 0.79
N ALA A 112 -17.34 -2.31 1.82
CA ALA A 112 -18.72 -2.15 2.27
C ALA A 112 -18.72 -1.45 3.63
N GLN A 113 -19.50 -0.39 3.74
CA GLN A 113 -19.64 0.39 4.96
C GLN A 113 -21.11 0.50 5.34
N MET A 114 -21.38 0.42 6.64
CA MET A 114 -22.69 0.68 7.21
C MET A 114 -22.57 1.73 8.31
N ASP A 115 -23.58 2.60 8.42
CA ASP A 115 -23.67 3.60 9.48
C ASP A 115 -25.03 3.44 10.16
N VAL A 116 -25.02 2.88 11.38
CA VAL A 116 -26.21 2.64 12.18
C VAL A 116 -26.07 3.35 13.52
N TRP A 117 -27.11 4.07 13.90
CA TRP A 117 -27.12 4.74 15.19
C TRP A 117 -28.48 4.57 15.90
N GLY A 118 -28.41 4.52 17.21
CA GLY A 118 -29.56 4.51 18.09
C GLY A 118 -29.42 5.58 19.18
N ALA A 119 -30.50 6.20 19.54
CA ALA A 119 -30.54 7.13 20.66
C ALA A 119 -31.56 6.67 21.69
N TRP A 120 -31.20 6.75 22.95
CA TRP A 120 -32.02 6.36 24.08
C TRP A 120 -32.10 7.51 25.09
N GLU A 121 -33.29 7.73 25.66
CA GLU A 121 -33.49 8.67 26.76
C GLU A 121 -33.01 8.07 28.07
N TYR A 122 -31.74 7.85 28.22
CA TYR A 122 -31.13 7.39 29.46
C TYR A 122 -30.64 8.58 30.28
N LYS A 123 -31.16 8.71 31.54
CA LYS A 123 -30.75 9.78 32.44
C LYS A 123 -30.05 9.22 33.67
N SER A 124 -28.87 9.67 33.96
CA SER A 124 -28.14 9.36 35.18
C SER A 124 -27.62 10.62 35.82
N ARG A 125 -28.24 11.01 36.93
CA ARG A 125 -27.85 12.21 37.68
C ARG A 125 -26.47 12.09 38.31
N THR A 126 -26.07 10.86 38.65
CA THR A 126 -24.78 10.56 39.27
C THR A 126 -23.65 10.69 38.28
N MET A 127 -23.88 10.37 37.01
CA MET A 127 -22.89 10.43 35.93
C MET A 127 -23.04 11.70 35.05
N GLY A 128 -24.04 12.56 35.33
CA GLY A 128 -24.30 13.74 34.52
C GLY A 128 -24.75 13.42 33.09
N ILE A 129 -25.35 12.23 32.85
CA ILE A 129 -25.75 11.80 31.53
C ILE A 129 -27.21 12.18 31.32
N ASP A 130 -27.50 12.88 30.21
CA ASP A 130 -28.85 13.19 29.74
C ASP A 130 -29.01 12.76 28.27
N GLY A 131 -29.30 11.50 28.06
CA GLY A 131 -29.36 10.86 26.75
C GLY A 131 -28.13 10.03 26.39
N LEU A 132 -28.34 8.92 25.75
CA LEU A 132 -27.28 8.02 25.25
C LEU A 132 -27.43 7.86 23.74
N ARG A 133 -26.38 8.10 23.00
CA ARG A 133 -26.30 7.82 21.56
C ARG A 133 -25.24 6.76 21.29
N HIS A 134 -25.62 5.70 20.62
CA HIS A 134 -24.72 4.66 20.13
C HIS A 134 -24.62 4.76 18.61
N HIS A 135 -23.42 4.83 18.10
CA HIS A 135 -23.13 4.85 16.67
C HIS A 135 -22.18 3.69 16.35
N ILE A 136 -22.53 2.88 15.38
CA ILE A 136 -21.77 1.71 14.92
C ILE A 136 -21.54 1.87 13.42
N SER A 137 -20.27 1.90 13.01
CA SER A 137 -19.87 2.03 11.59
C SER A 137 -18.94 0.88 11.21
N PRO A 138 -19.47 -0.34 11.00
CA PRO A 138 -18.66 -1.45 10.53
C PRO A 138 -18.22 -1.21 9.08
N VAL A 139 -16.96 -1.55 8.82
CA VAL A 139 -16.35 -1.53 7.48
C VAL A 139 -15.82 -2.93 7.17
N ILE A 140 -16.18 -3.44 6.01
CA ILE A 140 -15.69 -4.72 5.47
C ILE A 140 -14.95 -4.41 4.18
N SER A 141 -13.66 -4.75 4.13
CA SER A 141 -12.83 -4.62 2.95
C SER A 141 -12.44 -6.00 2.43
N TYR A 142 -12.70 -6.25 1.16
CA TYR A 142 -12.27 -7.46 0.48
C TYR A 142 -11.43 -7.11 -0.72
N ARG A 143 -10.27 -7.77 -0.87
CA ARG A 143 -9.38 -7.63 -2.02
C ARG A 143 -8.94 -9.00 -2.49
N TYR A 144 -9.15 -9.26 -3.76
CA TYR A 144 -8.61 -10.41 -4.46
C TYR A 144 -7.47 -9.96 -5.36
N ILE A 145 -6.30 -10.52 -5.14
CA ILE A 145 -5.09 -10.26 -5.92
C ILE A 145 -4.68 -11.60 -6.54
N PRO A 146 -4.88 -11.79 -7.85
CA PRO A 146 -4.41 -12.98 -8.54
C PRO A 146 -2.88 -13.05 -8.49
N ASN A 147 -2.35 -14.25 -8.74
CA ASN A 147 -0.91 -14.45 -8.76
C ASN A 147 -0.23 -13.49 -9.75
N ALA A 148 0.88 -12.92 -9.31
CA ALA A 148 1.71 -12.09 -10.16
C ALA A 148 2.20 -12.89 -11.37
N THR A 149 2.53 -12.19 -12.45
CA THR A 149 3.08 -12.80 -13.68
C THR A 149 4.36 -13.59 -13.43
N GLN A 150 5.08 -13.27 -12.35
CA GLN A 150 6.28 -13.97 -11.91
C GLN A 150 6.33 -14.05 -10.38
N GLY A 151 6.89 -15.13 -9.85
CA GLY A 151 6.93 -15.43 -8.43
C GLY A 151 7.89 -14.55 -7.60
N SER A 152 7.77 -14.66 -6.28
CA SER A 152 8.58 -13.90 -5.31
C SER A 152 10.09 -14.16 -5.42
N GLY A 153 10.52 -15.32 -5.91
CA GLY A 153 11.95 -15.66 -6.03
C GLY A 153 12.75 -14.82 -7.02
N ALA A 154 12.09 -13.98 -7.84
CA ALA A 154 12.73 -13.04 -8.75
C ALA A 154 12.75 -11.60 -8.20
N ILE A 155 12.10 -11.33 -7.06
CA ILE A 155 12.13 -10.04 -6.40
C ILE A 155 13.53 -9.85 -5.80
N PRO A 156 14.19 -8.69 -6.05
CA PRO A 156 15.43 -8.37 -5.37
C PRO A 156 15.25 -8.39 -3.83
N GLY A 157 16.18 -8.99 -3.11
CA GLY A 157 16.12 -9.07 -1.65
C GLY A 157 15.98 -7.72 -0.94
N ILE A 158 16.38 -6.63 -1.60
CA ILE A 158 16.23 -5.26 -1.11
C ILE A 158 14.75 -4.79 -1.06
N ASP A 159 13.87 -5.44 -1.81
CA ASP A 159 12.44 -5.10 -1.90
C ASP A 159 11.55 -6.27 -1.44
N GLU A 160 12.18 -7.30 -0.91
CA GLU A 160 11.49 -8.45 -0.32
C GLU A 160 10.92 -8.04 1.04
N ILE A 161 9.60 -8.21 1.21
CA ILE A 161 8.94 -7.90 2.48
C ILE A 161 9.36 -8.98 3.48
N SER A 162 10.03 -8.60 4.54
CA SER A 162 10.38 -9.52 5.63
C SER A 162 9.15 -9.81 6.52
N ILE A 163 9.21 -10.91 7.27
CA ILE A 163 8.15 -11.25 8.24
C ILE A 163 8.04 -10.15 9.31
N GLU A 164 9.11 -9.44 9.59
CA GLU A 164 9.15 -8.32 10.53
C GLU A 164 8.30 -7.13 10.09
N ASP A 165 8.16 -6.91 8.77
CA ASP A 165 7.33 -5.83 8.20
C ASP A 165 5.83 -6.05 8.46
N PHE A 166 5.39 -7.28 8.72
CA PHE A 166 4.02 -7.58 9.11
C PHE A 166 3.73 -7.34 10.59
N THR A 167 4.76 -7.29 11.43
CA THR A 167 4.62 -7.11 12.88
C THR A 167 4.41 -5.64 13.24
N TYR A 168 4.86 -4.72 12.39
CA TYR A 168 4.68 -3.28 12.54
C TYR A 168 4.12 -2.71 11.23
N PRO A 169 2.79 -2.61 11.09
CA PRO A 169 2.21 -1.95 9.91
C PRO A 169 2.74 -0.50 9.88
N PRO A 170 3.17 0.00 8.72
CA PRO A 170 3.60 1.38 8.60
C PRO A 170 2.43 2.31 8.98
N ILE A 171 2.70 3.18 9.95
CA ILE A 171 1.81 4.25 10.42
C ILE A 171 1.64 5.27 9.28
#